data_56a3026dfddfa53c4a365e06b1833508
#
_entry.id   56a3026dfddfa53c4a365e06b1833508
#
_cell.length_a   1.000
_cell.length_b   1.000
_cell.length_c   1.000
_cell.angle_alpha   90.00
_cell.angle_beta   90.00
_cell.angle_gamma   90.00
#
_symmetry.space_group_name_H-M   'P 1'
#
loop_
_entity.id
_entity.type
_entity.pdbx_description
1 polymer ?
#
loop_
_entity_poly.entity_id
_entity_poly.type
_entity_poly.pdbx_seq_one_letter_code
_entity_poly.pdbx_strand_id
1 'polypeptide(L)'
;FTTNTSNAQTTKTETIKVWGNCGMCKTTIEKAAKSAGAKKANWNEDSKELQISYAVAKTSSTKIQESIAKSGYDTQDFTAVQTAYDKLHGCCKYDRKENPATTAASFVCPMHPDVTSDKPGKCSKCGMDLKEVKKKEEKKECKINFIL
;
A
#
# COMPACT_ATOMS: atom_id res chain seq x y z
N PHE A 1 -44.84 -22.48 15.45
CA PHE A 1 -44.42 -21.69 14.25
C PHE A 1 -42.99 -21.26 14.44
N THR A 2 -42.05 -21.99 13.86
CA THR A 2 -40.64 -21.62 13.83
C THR A 2 -40.41 -20.75 12.59
N THR A 3 -40.33 -19.44 12.77
CA THR A 3 -39.93 -18.51 11.72
C THR A 3 -38.41 -18.67 11.50
N ASN A 4 -38.05 -19.41 10.46
CA ASN A 4 -36.68 -19.45 9.95
C ASN A 4 -36.37 -18.10 9.30
N THR A 5 -35.80 -17.16 10.05
CA THR A 5 -35.21 -15.95 9.50
C THR A 5 -33.95 -16.33 8.73
N SER A 6 -34.11 -16.58 7.45
CA SER A 6 -32.99 -16.66 6.50
C SER A 6 -32.22 -15.34 6.56
N ASN A 7 -31.15 -15.33 7.32
CA ASN A 7 -30.22 -14.21 7.33
C ASN A 7 -29.48 -14.18 5.98
N ALA A 8 -30.12 -13.57 4.97
CA ALA A 8 -29.53 -13.35 3.67
C ALA A 8 -28.28 -12.49 3.88
N GLN A 9 -27.09 -13.12 3.96
CA GLN A 9 -25.82 -12.41 4.04
C GLN A 9 -25.66 -11.55 2.80
N THR A 10 -25.97 -10.28 2.93
CA THR A 10 -25.79 -9.30 1.86
C THR A 10 -24.31 -9.28 1.45
N THR A 11 -24.06 -9.81 0.25
CA THR A 11 -22.73 -9.78 -0.35
C THR A 11 -22.62 -8.53 -1.19
N LYS A 12 -21.62 -7.70 -0.92
CA LYS A 12 -21.29 -6.51 -1.70
C LYS A 12 -20.09 -6.79 -2.58
N THR A 13 -20.13 -6.30 -3.82
CA THR A 13 -19.00 -6.33 -4.74
C THR A 13 -18.58 -4.89 -5.01
N GLU A 14 -17.30 -4.62 -4.87
CA GLU A 14 -16.69 -3.30 -5.11
C GLU A 14 -15.38 -3.44 -5.87
N THR A 15 -15.03 -2.39 -6.60
CA THR A 15 -13.73 -2.26 -7.25
C THR A 15 -12.98 -1.14 -6.56
N ILE A 16 -11.76 -1.43 -6.10
CA ILE A 16 -10.88 -0.47 -5.42
C ILE A 16 -9.54 -0.41 -6.16
N LYS A 17 -8.95 0.76 -6.22
CA LYS A 17 -7.63 0.93 -6.81
C LYS A 17 -6.55 0.52 -5.82
N VAL A 18 -5.63 -0.33 -6.27
CA VAL A 18 -4.50 -0.83 -5.48
C VAL A 18 -3.24 -0.77 -6.32
N TRP A 19 -2.22 -0.08 -5.84
CA TRP A 19 -0.94 0.05 -6.52
C TRP A 19 -0.10 -1.20 -6.34
N GLY A 20 0.42 -1.71 -7.41
CA GLY A 20 1.28 -2.89 -7.47
C GLY A 20 1.88 -3.00 -8.87
N ASN A 21 2.81 -3.93 -9.08
CA ASN A 21 3.62 -3.94 -10.30
C ASN A 21 3.60 -5.27 -11.05
N CYS A 22 3.37 -6.38 -10.40
CA CYS A 22 3.59 -7.70 -11.00
C CYS A 22 2.70 -8.80 -10.42
N GLY A 23 2.75 -9.99 -10.99
CA GLY A 23 2.00 -11.16 -10.53
C GLY A 23 2.26 -11.57 -9.08
N MET A 24 3.44 -11.30 -8.54
CA MET A 24 3.72 -11.51 -7.11
C MET A 24 2.94 -10.54 -6.24
N CYS A 25 2.81 -9.28 -6.70
CA CYS A 25 1.96 -8.28 -6.05
C CYS A 25 0.50 -8.74 -6.04
N LYS A 26 0.02 -9.26 -7.17
CA LYS A 26 -1.33 -9.85 -7.30
C LYS A 26 -1.60 -10.88 -6.20
N THR A 27 -0.73 -11.85 -6.06
CA THR A 27 -0.86 -12.91 -5.06
C THR A 27 -0.93 -12.34 -3.64
N THR A 28 -0.09 -11.38 -3.32
CA THR A 28 -0.04 -10.77 -1.98
C THR A 28 -1.26 -9.90 -1.70
N ILE A 29 -1.66 -9.07 -2.67
CA ILE A 29 -2.84 -8.20 -2.57
C ILE A 29 -4.11 -9.02 -2.37
N GLU A 30 -4.31 -10.04 -3.20
CA GLU A 30 -5.49 -10.93 -3.12
C GLU A 30 -5.51 -11.72 -1.81
N LYS A 31 -4.35 -12.20 -1.34
CA LYS A 31 -4.21 -12.89 -0.05
C LYS A 31 -4.56 -11.96 1.10
N ALA A 32 -4.06 -10.74 1.11
CA ALA A 32 -4.36 -9.74 2.14
C ALA A 32 -5.86 -9.40 2.16
N ALA A 33 -6.49 -9.23 0.99
CA ALA A 33 -7.93 -8.99 0.89
C ALA A 33 -8.75 -10.16 1.44
N LYS A 34 -8.40 -11.39 1.10
CA LYS A 34 -9.07 -12.61 1.60
C LYS A 34 -8.89 -12.78 3.11
N SER A 35 -7.70 -12.49 3.64
CA SER A 35 -7.43 -12.52 5.08
C SER A 35 -8.28 -11.52 5.86
N ALA A 36 -8.64 -10.40 5.24
CA ALA A 36 -9.53 -9.40 5.82
C ALA A 36 -11.03 -9.72 5.64
N GLY A 37 -11.36 -10.89 5.09
CA GLY A 37 -12.72 -11.40 4.98
C GLY A 37 -13.37 -11.23 3.60
N ALA A 38 -12.62 -10.88 2.57
CA ALA A 38 -13.13 -10.92 1.20
C ALA A 38 -13.39 -12.38 0.77
N LYS A 39 -14.57 -12.66 0.26
CA LYS A 39 -14.92 -13.96 -0.33
C LYS A 39 -14.24 -14.18 -1.68
N LYS A 40 -14.15 -13.11 -2.46
CA LYS A 40 -13.44 -13.07 -3.74
C LYS A 40 -12.56 -11.82 -3.78
N ALA A 41 -11.38 -11.98 -4.35
CA ALA A 41 -10.46 -10.89 -4.62
C ALA A 41 -9.75 -11.21 -5.94
N ASN A 42 -9.81 -10.30 -6.89
CA ASN A 42 -9.14 -10.43 -8.19
C ASN A 42 -8.53 -9.08 -8.56
N TRP A 43 -7.23 -9.00 -8.51
CA TRP A 43 -6.48 -7.79 -8.86
C TRP A 43 -5.99 -7.86 -10.29
N ASN A 44 -6.21 -6.77 -11.04
CA ASN A 44 -5.73 -6.60 -12.40
C ASN A 44 -4.44 -5.78 -12.40
N GLU A 45 -3.39 -6.33 -13.02
CA GLU A 45 -2.06 -5.72 -13.09
C GLU A 45 -2.04 -4.46 -13.98
N ASP A 46 -2.83 -4.43 -15.06
CA ASP A 46 -2.82 -3.33 -16.01
C ASP A 46 -3.64 -2.14 -15.51
N SER A 47 -4.87 -2.40 -15.07
CA SER A 47 -5.77 -1.33 -14.57
C SER A 47 -5.48 -0.91 -13.12
N LYS A 48 -4.68 -1.69 -12.38
CA LYS A 48 -4.42 -1.51 -10.94
C LYS A 48 -5.70 -1.58 -10.10
N GLU A 49 -6.68 -2.30 -10.57
CA GLU A 49 -7.98 -2.45 -9.91
C GLU A 49 -8.10 -3.81 -9.24
N LEU A 50 -8.59 -3.79 -8.01
CA LEU A 50 -8.93 -4.97 -7.24
C LEU A 50 -10.45 -5.07 -7.12
N GLN A 51 -11.02 -6.07 -7.77
CA GLN A 51 -12.42 -6.43 -7.58
C GLN A 51 -12.55 -7.32 -6.35
N ILE A 52 -13.30 -6.88 -5.37
CA ILE A 52 -13.56 -7.61 -4.12
C ILE A 52 -15.04 -7.92 -3.98
N SER A 53 -15.34 -9.07 -3.38
CA SER A 53 -16.69 -9.43 -2.97
C SER A 53 -16.64 -9.90 -1.52
N TYR A 54 -17.49 -9.34 -0.67
CA TYR A 54 -17.47 -9.61 0.77
C TYR A 54 -18.88 -9.53 1.38
N ALA A 55 -19.06 -10.17 2.53
CA ALA A 55 -20.30 -10.08 3.30
C ALA A 55 -20.22 -8.85 4.21
N VAL A 56 -21.12 -7.89 4.04
CA VAL A 56 -21.13 -6.63 4.82
C VAL A 56 -21.28 -6.84 6.33
N ALA A 57 -21.87 -7.98 6.73
CA ALA A 57 -21.98 -8.35 8.15
C ALA A 57 -20.64 -8.81 8.77
N LYS A 58 -19.65 -9.20 7.96
CA LYS A 58 -18.37 -9.75 8.44
C LYS A 58 -17.20 -8.79 8.30
N THR A 59 -17.18 -8.00 7.23
CA THR A 59 -16.09 -7.08 6.93
C THR A 59 -16.57 -5.89 6.12
N SER A 60 -15.68 -4.97 5.84
CA SER A 60 -15.96 -3.78 5.01
C SER A 60 -14.82 -3.53 4.04
N SER A 61 -15.10 -2.76 2.98
CA SER A 61 -14.09 -2.28 2.04
C SER A 61 -12.91 -1.61 2.76
N THR A 62 -13.20 -0.80 3.77
CA THR A 62 -12.21 -0.12 4.61
C THR A 62 -11.24 -1.09 5.28
N LYS A 63 -11.76 -2.14 5.93
CA LYS A 63 -10.93 -3.17 6.60
C LYS A 63 -10.08 -3.95 5.61
N ILE A 64 -10.63 -4.23 4.43
CA ILE A 64 -9.90 -4.92 3.36
C ILE A 64 -8.75 -4.05 2.85
N GLN A 65 -9.00 -2.77 2.59
CA GLN A 65 -7.97 -1.83 2.16
C GLN A 65 -6.88 -1.62 3.22
N GLU A 66 -7.26 -1.53 4.49
CA GLU A 66 -6.31 -1.44 5.61
C GLU A 66 -5.40 -2.67 5.70
N SER A 67 -5.93 -3.86 5.50
CA SER A 67 -5.14 -5.10 5.46
C SER A 67 -4.14 -5.11 4.30
N ILE A 68 -4.56 -4.62 3.13
CA ILE A 68 -3.70 -4.49 1.96
C ILE A 68 -2.59 -3.47 2.23
N ALA A 69 -2.91 -2.33 2.84
CA ALA A 69 -1.94 -1.31 3.21
C ALA A 69 -0.91 -1.82 4.23
N LYS A 70 -1.32 -2.64 5.19
CA LYS A 70 -0.43 -3.34 6.14
C LYS A 70 0.51 -4.34 5.44
N SER A 71 0.12 -4.86 4.28
CA SER A 71 0.94 -5.75 3.46
C SER A 71 1.93 -5.02 2.54
N GLY A 72 1.95 -3.68 2.56
CA GLY A 72 2.90 -2.85 1.82
C GLY A 72 2.37 -2.30 0.49
N TYR A 73 1.06 -2.34 0.25
CA TYR A 73 0.45 -1.84 -0.99
C TYR A 73 -0.48 -0.66 -0.73
N ASP A 74 -0.27 0.43 -1.45
CA ASP A 74 -1.16 1.58 -1.42
C ASP A 74 -2.53 1.22 -2.01
N THR A 75 -3.58 1.68 -1.37
CA THR A 75 -4.94 1.61 -1.88
C THR A 75 -5.50 3.00 -2.12
N GLN A 76 -6.68 3.10 -2.74
CA GLN A 76 -7.29 4.40 -3.00
C GLN A 76 -7.47 5.25 -1.73
N ASP A 77 -7.80 4.64 -0.59
CA ASP A 77 -8.11 5.34 0.66
C ASP A 77 -6.98 5.25 1.70
N PHE A 78 -6.07 4.27 1.57
CA PHE A 78 -5.00 4.00 2.54
C PHE A 78 -3.64 3.98 1.86
N THR A 79 -2.67 4.55 2.56
CA THR A 79 -1.25 4.44 2.18
C THR A 79 -0.62 3.24 2.85
N ALA A 80 0.21 2.52 2.13
CA ALA A 80 0.95 1.38 2.66
C ALA A 80 1.83 1.78 3.84
N VAL A 81 1.90 0.90 4.83
CA VAL A 81 2.83 1.05 5.93
C VAL A 81 4.25 1.04 5.38
N GLN A 82 5.03 2.09 5.66
CA GLN A 82 6.37 2.28 5.08
C GLN A 82 7.28 1.07 5.31
N THR A 83 7.31 0.55 6.53
CA THR A 83 8.13 -0.62 6.87
C THR A 83 7.72 -1.91 6.13
N ALA A 84 6.45 -2.03 5.76
CA ALA A 84 5.97 -3.15 4.95
C ALA A 84 6.33 -2.97 3.48
N TYR A 85 6.21 -1.74 2.95
CA TYR A 85 6.65 -1.41 1.61
C TYR A 85 8.16 -1.63 1.42
N ASP A 86 8.97 -1.22 2.39
CA ASP A 86 10.43 -1.39 2.34
C ASP A 86 10.86 -2.86 2.30
N LYS A 87 10.06 -3.75 2.87
CA LYS A 87 10.28 -5.21 2.86
C LYS A 87 9.82 -5.89 1.58
N LEU A 88 9.09 -5.20 0.70
CA LEU A 88 8.69 -5.76 -0.58
C LEU A 88 9.92 -6.13 -1.42
N HIS A 89 9.80 -7.22 -2.15
CA HIS A 89 10.82 -7.61 -3.12
C HIS A 89 11.05 -6.49 -4.14
N GLY A 90 12.26 -6.33 -4.66
CA GLY A 90 12.62 -5.23 -5.55
C GLY A 90 11.68 -5.03 -6.75
N CYS A 91 11.21 -6.14 -7.36
CA CYS A 91 10.25 -6.08 -8.46
C CYS A 91 8.81 -5.75 -8.03
N CYS A 92 8.50 -5.86 -6.73
CA CYS A 92 7.21 -5.48 -6.16
C CYS A 92 7.16 -4.00 -5.71
N LYS A 93 8.29 -3.30 -5.76
CA LYS A 93 8.34 -1.87 -5.47
C LYS A 93 7.75 -1.11 -6.66
N TYR A 94 6.58 -0.55 -6.44
CA TYR A 94 5.80 0.22 -7.40
C TYR A 94 5.98 1.72 -7.15
N ASP A 95 5.66 2.53 -8.16
CA ASP A 95 5.57 3.98 -7.98
C ASP A 95 4.37 4.29 -7.07
N ARG A 96 4.67 4.77 -5.87
CA ARG A 96 3.63 5.03 -4.86
C ARG A 96 2.74 6.18 -5.30
N LYS A 97 1.46 6.10 -4.92
CA LYS A 97 0.60 7.27 -5.05
C LYS A 97 1.22 8.43 -4.27
N GLU A 98 1.27 9.59 -4.87
CA GLU A 98 1.67 10.78 -4.16
C GLU A 98 0.72 11.03 -2.99
N ASN A 99 1.22 10.80 -1.79
CA ASN A 99 0.49 11.14 -0.59
C ASN A 99 0.95 12.53 -0.16
N PRO A 100 0.06 13.52 -0.06
CA PRO A 100 0.43 14.84 0.46
C PRO A 100 0.97 14.78 1.90
N ALA A 101 0.76 13.66 2.62
CA ALA A 101 1.37 13.43 3.94
C ALA A 101 2.71 12.66 3.87
N THR A 102 3.13 12.20 2.69
CA THR A 102 4.43 11.56 2.44
C THR A 102 5.14 12.19 1.23
N THR A 103 4.94 13.46 0.99
CA THR A 103 6.04 14.27 0.44
C THR A 103 7.12 14.19 1.50
N ALA A 104 7.87 13.10 1.36
CA ALA A 104 8.92 12.70 2.26
C ALA A 104 9.74 13.94 2.61
N ALA A 105 10.04 14.06 3.88
CA ALA A 105 11.03 15.01 4.35
C ALA A 105 12.14 15.15 3.31
N SER A 106 12.00 16.15 2.48
CA SER A 106 12.99 16.46 1.44
C SER A 106 14.23 17.07 2.06
N PHE A 107 14.14 17.45 3.32
CA PHE A 107 15.16 18.16 4.06
C PHE A 107 15.48 17.45 5.34
N VAL A 108 16.76 17.10 5.53
CA VAL A 108 17.30 16.41 6.70
C VAL A 108 18.49 17.18 7.25
N CYS A 109 18.61 17.23 8.56
CA CYS A 109 19.80 17.80 9.18
C CYS A 109 20.99 16.83 9.03
N PRO A 110 22.13 17.27 8.47
CA PRO A 110 23.30 16.40 8.28
C PRO A 110 23.90 15.89 9.59
N MET A 111 23.67 16.59 10.70
CA MET A 111 24.14 16.20 12.03
C MET A 111 23.10 15.46 12.86
N HIS A 112 21.80 15.60 12.54
CA HIS A 112 20.70 14.98 13.26
C HIS A 112 19.72 14.35 12.25
N PRO A 113 19.94 13.11 11.84
CA PRO A 113 19.10 12.44 10.83
C PRO A 113 17.65 12.23 11.29
N ASP A 114 17.39 12.36 12.58
CA ASP A 114 16.03 12.28 13.15
C ASP A 114 15.23 13.56 12.94
N VAL A 115 15.88 14.69 12.60
CA VAL A 115 15.22 15.97 12.33
C VAL A 115 14.98 16.10 10.83
N THR A 116 13.74 15.86 10.44
CA THR A 116 13.29 15.90 9.05
C THR A 116 12.21 16.95 8.89
N SER A 117 12.16 17.61 7.74
CA SER A 117 11.15 18.61 7.40
C SER A 117 10.74 18.50 5.93
N ASP A 118 9.50 18.83 5.64
CA ASP A 118 8.95 18.96 4.29
C ASP A 118 9.25 20.33 3.63
N LYS A 119 9.87 21.25 4.40
CA LYS A 119 10.20 22.60 3.94
C LYS A 119 11.65 22.95 4.27
N PRO A 120 12.29 23.80 3.47
CA PRO A 120 13.60 24.35 3.81
C PRO A 120 13.50 25.13 5.14
N GLY A 121 14.41 24.86 6.05
CA GLY A 121 14.40 25.48 7.37
C GLY A 121 15.62 25.11 8.17
N LYS A 122 15.61 25.47 9.44
CA LYS A 122 16.71 25.20 10.37
C LYS A 122 16.40 24.05 11.31
N CYS A 123 17.42 23.28 11.61
CA CYS A 123 17.35 22.19 12.58
C CYS A 123 17.04 22.76 13.97
N SER A 124 15.99 22.24 14.62
CA SER A 124 15.60 22.65 15.97
C SER A 124 16.62 22.26 17.05
N LYS A 125 17.51 21.30 16.76
CA LYS A 125 18.53 20.83 17.69
C LYS A 125 19.87 21.57 17.60
N CYS A 126 20.29 21.97 16.41
CA CYS A 126 21.60 22.59 16.20
C CYS A 126 21.55 23.92 15.42
N GLY A 127 20.40 24.35 14.93
CA GLY A 127 20.23 25.61 14.19
C GLY A 127 20.83 25.62 12.78
N MET A 128 21.40 24.52 12.30
CA MET A 128 21.95 24.42 10.94
C MET A 128 20.83 24.25 9.91
N ASP A 129 21.08 24.72 8.69
CA ASP A 129 20.13 24.57 7.59
C ASP A 129 19.95 23.10 7.21
N LEU A 130 18.70 22.71 7.04
CA LEU A 130 18.33 21.38 6.58
C LEU A 130 18.71 21.23 5.11
N LYS A 131 19.35 20.13 4.74
CA LYS A 131 19.76 19.85 3.36
C LYS A 131 18.73 18.97 2.67
N GLU A 132 18.41 19.31 1.41
CA GLU A 132 17.56 18.52 0.55
C GLU A 132 18.21 17.16 0.24
N VAL A 133 17.51 16.08 0.56
CA VAL A 133 17.92 14.72 0.24
C VAL A 133 17.12 14.24 -0.96
N LYS A 134 17.68 14.37 -2.16
CA LYS A 134 17.15 13.74 -3.36
C LYS A 134 17.41 12.24 -3.27
N LYS A 135 16.36 11.42 -3.04
CA LYS A 135 16.47 9.98 -3.18
C LYS A 135 16.79 9.67 -4.64
N LYS A 136 17.98 9.14 -4.89
CA LYS A 136 18.31 8.52 -6.18
C LYS A 136 17.38 7.33 -6.38
N GLU A 137 16.54 7.40 -7.39
CA GLU A 137 15.80 6.25 -7.89
C GLU A 137 16.78 5.27 -8.51
N GLU A 138 17.16 4.23 -7.78
CA GLU A 138 17.76 3.06 -8.39
C GLU A 138 16.65 2.20 -9.00
N LYS A 139 16.41 2.39 -10.28
CA LYS A 139 15.70 1.41 -11.10
C LYS A 139 16.52 0.13 -11.13
N LYS A 140 16.27 -0.80 -10.23
CA LYS A 140 16.73 -2.18 -10.38
C LYS A 140 15.79 -2.90 -11.33
N GLU A 141 16.25 -3.08 -12.58
CA GLU A 141 15.61 -3.98 -13.52
C GLU A 141 15.59 -5.40 -12.94
N CYS A 142 14.39 -5.94 -12.81
CA CYS A 142 14.19 -7.33 -12.44
C CYS A 142 14.56 -8.20 -13.66
N LYS A 143 15.81 -8.62 -13.76
CA LYS A 143 16.22 -9.61 -14.75
C LYS A 143 15.66 -10.96 -14.34
N ILE A 144 14.62 -11.38 -15.02
CA ILE A 144 14.12 -12.75 -14.95
C ILE A 144 15.15 -13.62 -15.68
N ASN A 145 16.01 -14.29 -14.94
CA ASN A 145 16.84 -15.36 -15.51
C ASN A 145 15.92 -16.56 -15.76
N PHE A 146 15.46 -16.66 -17.02
CA PHE A 146 14.91 -17.90 -17.54
C PHE A 146 16.11 -18.85 -17.74
N ILE A 147 16.31 -19.77 -16.82
CA ILE A 147 17.18 -20.93 -17.06
C ILE A 147 16.31 -21.99 -17.74
N LEU A 148 16.59 -22.24 -18.99
CA LEU A 148 16.12 -23.39 -19.75
C LEU A 148 16.72 -24.68 -19.18
#